data_d2e6c748e8df7a5b5bdddbf5658e1b17
#
_entry.id   d2e6c748e8df7a5b5bdddbf5658e1b17
#
_cell.length_a   1.000
_cell.length_b   1.000
_cell.length_c   1.000
_cell.angle_alpha   90.00
_cell.angle_beta   90.00
_cell.angle_gamma   90.00
#
_symmetry.space_group_name_H-M   'P 1'
#
loop_
_entity.id
_entity.type
_entity.pdbx_description
1 polymer ?
#
loop_
_entity_poly.entity_id
_entity_poly.type
_entity_poly.pdbx_seq_one_letter_code
_entity_poly.pdbx_strand_id
1 'polypeptide(L)'
;TLVESSPGRDILDTKWRQSSPHEAPPTTGVLSLYNRGDRRRLYWPCPHCGEYFQPEVANMTGYRDTTDLVTASEAAYLQCPACKGKVLPAMKRELNMKSVWLRDGQSIDRDGNITGGGRRSRIASFWMEGPAAAYQTWSQLIYKYLAAEQEYEKTQSEETLKTVVNTDFGRPYLPRASTEQRKSELLEQRAEDVPKRCVPDGVCFLVATVDVQGGRNRRFVVQVTGYGSMGERWVVDRYNIRQSLRCDANGESLPIDPASYPEDWDLLLTDVFYKTWRMASDPRRCMRLMAMAVDSGGEDGVTDNAYRFWRKCRREGIGRNVYLFKGDGHRREKLITQSLPDNTGRSARRAKAAGDVPLYLLQTNDLKDRVNNALWRETPGPNYIHFPKWLGSWFYDELTYEERDSDGKWSKPGRGANEAFDLLVYADALVILRGYEKIKWPDAPDWARRETWMENVPPETGEEAPPAPAPVQIKKRKRKKTVTDDANPWATSGGWL
;
A
#
# COMPACT_ATOMS: atom_id res chain seq x y z
N THR A 1 21.45 -7.16 -32.81
CA THR A 1 20.44 -6.48 -31.98
C THR A 1 21.05 -6.20 -30.62
N LEU A 2 20.99 -4.98 -30.15
CA LEU A 2 21.32 -4.58 -28.78
C LEU A 2 20.03 -4.52 -27.96
N VAL A 3 20.06 -5.05 -26.74
CA VAL A 3 18.96 -4.94 -25.76
C VAL A 3 19.55 -4.47 -24.45
N GLU A 4 19.02 -3.38 -23.92
CA GLU A 4 19.42 -2.78 -22.66
C GLU A 4 18.17 -2.52 -21.80
N SER A 5 18.23 -2.85 -20.52
CA SER A 5 17.15 -2.62 -19.55
C SER A 5 17.65 -2.85 -18.14
N SER A 6 17.00 -2.21 -17.17
CA SER A 6 17.09 -2.59 -15.77
C SER A 6 16.28 -3.87 -15.48
N PRO A 7 16.64 -4.68 -14.48
CA PRO A 7 15.94 -5.92 -14.11
C PRO A 7 14.63 -5.60 -13.37
N GLY A 8 13.59 -5.20 -14.10
CA GLY A 8 12.30 -4.77 -13.56
C GLY A 8 11.25 -5.87 -13.38
N ARG A 9 11.62 -7.16 -13.49
CA ARG A 9 10.69 -8.29 -13.34
C ARG A 9 10.97 -9.05 -12.06
N ASP A 10 9.90 -9.50 -11.39
CA ASP A 10 9.99 -10.25 -10.15
C ASP A 10 10.68 -11.62 -10.37
N ILE A 11 11.27 -12.16 -9.31
CA ILE A 11 11.91 -13.46 -9.31
C ILE A 11 10.84 -14.55 -9.34
N LEU A 12 10.92 -15.47 -10.29
CA LEU A 12 9.91 -16.53 -10.51
C LEU A 12 9.99 -17.66 -9.46
N ASP A 13 11.20 -17.97 -9.00
CA ASP A 13 11.45 -19.01 -8.00
C ASP A 13 12.15 -18.42 -6.78
N THR A 14 11.39 -18.23 -5.72
CA THR A 14 11.88 -17.66 -4.45
C THR A 14 12.85 -18.60 -3.70
N LYS A 15 12.84 -19.89 -4.03
CA LYS A 15 13.73 -20.90 -3.45
C LYS A 15 14.99 -21.12 -4.28
N TRP A 16 15.11 -20.44 -5.43
CA TRP A 16 16.27 -20.56 -6.29
C TRP A 16 17.58 -20.29 -5.53
N ARG A 17 18.59 -21.08 -5.85
CA ARG A 17 19.95 -20.92 -5.36
C ARG A 17 20.88 -20.76 -6.53
N GLN A 18 21.77 -19.79 -6.45
CA GLN A 18 22.76 -19.49 -7.46
C GLN A 18 23.73 -20.68 -7.66
N SER A 19 23.87 -21.14 -8.88
CA SER A 19 24.81 -22.23 -9.24
C SER A 19 26.20 -21.73 -9.63
N SER A 20 26.30 -20.45 -10.03
CA SER A 20 27.55 -19.78 -10.36
C SER A 20 27.49 -18.32 -9.96
N PRO A 21 28.62 -17.64 -9.62
CA PRO A 21 28.66 -16.22 -9.29
C PRO A 21 28.14 -15.29 -10.41
N HIS A 22 27.96 -15.82 -11.60
CA HIS A 22 27.50 -15.09 -12.78
C HIS A 22 26.00 -15.33 -13.10
N GLU A 23 25.38 -16.34 -12.50
CA GLU A 23 24.01 -16.67 -12.79
C GLU A 23 23.03 -15.64 -12.17
N ALA A 24 22.09 -15.16 -12.97
CA ALA A 24 21.00 -14.34 -12.49
C ALA A 24 19.82 -15.18 -12.01
N PRO A 25 19.02 -14.70 -11.02
CA PRO A 25 17.78 -15.37 -10.64
C PRO A 25 16.84 -15.55 -11.85
N PRO A 26 16.04 -16.64 -11.86
CA PRO A 26 15.05 -16.87 -12.91
C PRO A 26 13.96 -15.79 -12.88
N THR A 27 13.95 -14.96 -13.91
CA THR A 27 12.94 -13.93 -14.13
C THR A 27 12.49 -13.96 -15.58
N THR A 28 11.46 -13.19 -15.92
CA THR A 28 11.16 -12.82 -17.30
C THR A 28 11.96 -11.57 -17.72
N GLY A 29 12.00 -11.25 -19.01
CA GLY A 29 12.65 -10.01 -19.48
C GLY A 29 14.17 -10.08 -19.59
N VAL A 30 14.87 -8.98 -19.23
CA VAL A 30 16.30 -8.80 -19.52
C VAL A 30 17.21 -9.84 -18.85
N LEU A 31 16.93 -10.25 -17.62
CA LEU A 31 17.74 -11.26 -16.94
C LEU A 31 17.55 -12.67 -17.53
N SER A 32 16.39 -12.97 -18.11
CA SER A 32 16.21 -14.19 -18.90
C SER A 32 17.09 -14.19 -20.15
N LEU A 33 17.20 -13.04 -20.83
CA LEU A 33 18.13 -12.88 -21.96
C LEU A 33 19.59 -12.98 -21.51
N TYR A 34 19.95 -12.33 -20.40
CA TYR A 34 21.26 -12.43 -19.79
C TYR A 34 21.65 -13.89 -19.51
N ASN A 35 20.78 -14.67 -18.88
CA ASN A 35 21.03 -16.08 -18.54
C ASN A 35 21.20 -16.99 -19.76
N ARG A 36 20.63 -16.63 -20.93
CA ARG A 36 20.85 -17.34 -22.20
C ARG A 36 22.16 -16.95 -22.87
N GLY A 37 22.77 -15.84 -22.49
CA GLY A 37 24.05 -15.36 -22.97
C GLY A 37 25.25 -16.01 -22.30
N ASP A 38 26.42 -15.43 -22.51
CA ASP A 38 27.70 -15.86 -21.93
C ASP A 38 27.92 -15.34 -20.50
N ARG A 39 26.94 -14.64 -19.92
CA ARG A 39 26.82 -14.21 -18.52
C ARG A 39 28.06 -13.49 -18.02
N ARG A 40 28.42 -12.34 -18.61
CA ARG A 40 29.58 -11.57 -18.19
C ARG A 40 29.27 -10.73 -16.97
N ARG A 41 30.18 -10.77 -15.97
CA ARG A 41 30.18 -9.92 -14.77
C ARG A 41 31.44 -9.05 -14.78
N LEU A 42 31.35 -7.83 -14.21
CA LEU A 42 32.45 -6.92 -14.08
C LEU A 42 33.24 -7.20 -12.82
N TYR A 43 34.59 -7.23 -12.94
CA TYR A 43 35.51 -7.43 -11.81
C TYR A 43 36.47 -6.27 -11.68
N TRP A 44 36.72 -5.83 -10.46
CA TRP A 44 37.71 -4.83 -10.08
C TRP A 44 38.89 -5.49 -9.36
N PRO A 45 40.13 -5.08 -9.63
CA PRO A 45 41.27 -5.45 -8.79
C PRO A 45 41.18 -4.69 -7.46
N CYS A 46 41.29 -5.38 -6.34
CA CYS A 46 41.31 -4.76 -5.04
C CYS A 46 42.62 -3.90 -4.87
N PRO A 47 42.51 -2.60 -4.49
CA PRO A 47 43.67 -1.75 -4.34
C PRO A 47 44.56 -2.14 -3.17
N HIS A 48 44.12 -3.05 -2.28
CA HIS A 48 44.88 -3.46 -1.09
C HIS A 48 45.56 -4.81 -1.25
N CYS A 49 44.84 -5.81 -1.85
CA CYS A 49 45.37 -7.17 -1.94
C CYS A 49 45.54 -7.70 -3.38
N GLY A 50 45.13 -6.92 -4.39
CA GLY A 50 45.18 -7.32 -5.79
C GLY A 50 44.11 -8.34 -6.22
N GLU A 51 43.38 -8.95 -5.29
CA GLU A 51 42.32 -9.94 -5.62
C GLU A 51 41.20 -9.30 -6.40
N TYR A 52 40.74 -9.92 -7.47
CA TYR A 52 39.62 -9.41 -8.27
C TYR A 52 38.28 -9.79 -7.65
N PHE A 53 37.35 -8.83 -7.57
CA PHE A 53 36.01 -9.03 -7.02
C PHE A 53 34.95 -8.26 -7.79
N GLN A 54 33.71 -8.73 -7.72
CA GLN A 54 32.55 -8.01 -8.29
C GLN A 54 32.16 -6.85 -7.39
N PRO A 55 32.05 -5.61 -7.92
CA PRO A 55 31.61 -4.42 -7.15
C PRO A 55 30.09 -4.46 -6.95
N GLU A 56 29.64 -5.29 -6.04
CA GLU A 56 28.21 -5.53 -5.74
C GLU A 56 27.73 -4.67 -4.59
N VAL A 57 26.40 -4.39 -4.59
CA VAL A 57 25.73 -3.68 -3.48
C VAL A 57 25.90 -4.42 -2.16
N ALA A 58 25.96 -5.77 -2.19
CA ALA A 58 26.20 -6.58 -1.00
C ALA A 58 27.53 -6.29 -0.29
N ASN A 59 28.50 -5.71 -1.00
CA ASN A 59 29.81 -5.31 -0.46
C ASN A 59 29.83 -3.84 0.03
N MET A 60 28.73 -3.09 -0.12
CA MET A 60 28.63 -1.73 0.41
C MET A 60 28.34 -1.73 1.92
N THR A 61 29.07 -0.89 2.63
CA THR A 61 28.98 -0.78 4.10
C THR A 61 29.28 0.64 4.57
N GLY A 62 29.22 0.89 5.90
CA GLY A 62 29.52 2.19 6.53
C GLY A 62 28.35 3.17 6.55
N TYR A 63 27.20 2.81 6.01
CA TYR A 63 26.02 3.68 5.92
C TYR A 63 24.89 3.36 6.93
N ARG A 64 25.13 2.44 7.86
CA ARG A 64 24.13 2.03 8.88
C ARG A 64 24.40 2.59 10.28
N ASP A 65 25.48 3.36 10.46
CA ASP A 65 25.92 3.81 11.79
C ASP A 65 25.18 5.07 12.28
N THR A 66 24.38 5.70 11.43
CA THR A 66 23.57 6.88 11.75
C THR A 66 22.23 6.86 11.02
N THR A 67 21.23 7.55 11.58
CA THR A 67 19.90 7.72 10.99
C THR A 67 19.77 8.95 10.09
N ASP A 68 20.75 9.86 10.13
CA ASP A 68 20.80 11.00 9.22
C ASP A 68 21.18 10.55 7.83
N LEU A 69 20.30 10.76 6.85
CA LEU A 69 20.44 10.25 5.48
C LEU A 69 21.68 10.77 4.76
N VAL A 70 22.02 12.04 4.98
CA VAL A 70 23.16 12.68 4.31
C VAL A 70 24.46 12.09 4.86
N THR A 71 24.65 12.15 6.17
CA THR A 71 25.83 11.60 6.86
C THR A 71 26.01 10.10 6.56
N ALA A 72 24.92 9.32 6.62
CA ALA A 72 24.94 7.90 6.31
C ALA A 72 25.40 7.64 4.88
N SER A 73 24.83 8.37 3.92
CA SER A 73 25.15 8.17 2.51
C SER A 73 26.60 8.57 2.15
N GLU A 74 27.13 9.60 2.79
CA GLU A 74 28.51 10.06 2.60
C GLU A 74 29.52 9.11 3.24
N ALA A 75 29.13 8.37 4.29
CA ALA A 75 29.98 7.38 4.95
C ALA A 75 30.12 6.06 4.16
N ALA A 76 29.36 5.88 3.07
CA ALA A 76 29.32 4.64 2.29
C ALA A 76 30.66 4.34 1.57
N TYR A 77 31.12 3.11 1.71
CA TYR A 77 32.28 2.58 0.98
C TYR A 77 32.04 1.12 0.58
N LEU A 78 32.84 0.59 -0.35
CA LEU A 78 32.87 -0.84 -0.62
C LEU A 78 33.92 -1.54 0.23
N GLN A 79 33.62 -2.76 0.65
CA GLN A 79 34.55 -3.62 1.35
C GLN A 79 34.98 -4.78 0.45
N CYS A 80 36.28 -4.97 0.29
CA CYS A 80 36.79 -6.13 -0.43
C CYS A 80 36.35 -7.44 0.27
N PRO A 81 35.70 -8.39 -0.42
CA PRO A 81 35.29 -9.64 0.21
C PRO A 81 36.44 -10.50 0.71
N ALA A 82 37.61 -10.40 0.08
CA ALA A 82 38.81 -11.18 0.43
C ALA A 82 39.57 -10.61 1.63
N CYS A 83 40.07 -9.37 1.56
CA CYS A 83 40.94 -8.80 2.59
C CYS A 83 40.21 -7.82 3.56
N LYS A 84 38.93 -7.57 3.36
CA LYS A 84 38.13 -6.60 4.12
C LYS A 84 38.62 -5.14 4.02
N GLY A 85 39.58 -4.86 3.14
CA GLY A 85 40.07 -3.50 2.90
C GLY A 85 38.98 -2.57 2.38
N LYS A 86 39.04 -1.30 2.81
CA LYS A 86 38.07 -0.25 2.42
C LYS A 86 38.40 0.31 1.04
N VAL A 87 37.51 0.18 0.09
CA VAL A 87 37.55 0.84 -1.21
C VAL A 87 36.75 2.12 -1.13
N LEU A 88 37.39 3.27 -1.28
CA LEU A 88 36.75 4.57 -1.12
C LEU A 88 36.12 5.07 -2.43
N PRO A 89 35.09 5.94 -2.37
CA PRO A 89 34.43 6.49 -3.56
C PRO A 89 35.38 7.12 -4.58
N ALA A 90 36.44 7.78 -4.13
CA ALA A 90 37.44 8.38 -4.99
C ALA A 90 38.17 7.38 -5.91
N MET A 91 38.30 6.13 -5.50
CA MET A 91 38.96 5.05 -6.26
C MET A 91 38.10 4.51 -7.40
N LYS A 92 36.79 4.75 -7.39
CA LYS A 92 35.80 4.17 -8.33
C LYS A 92 36.20 4.36 -9.79
N ARG A 93 36.60 5.59 -10.17
CA ARG A 93 36.96 5.90 -11.57
C ARG A 93 38.14 5.06 -12.03
N GLU A 94 39.19 4.97 -11.23
CA GLU A 94 40.39 4.21 -11.54
C GLU A 94 40.09 2.71 -11.64
N LEU A 95 39.28 2.18 -10.70
CA LEU A 95 38.87 0.76 -10.69
C LEU A 95 37.97 0.41 -11.89
N ASN A 96 37.12 1.31 -12.31
CA ASN A 96 36.37 1.14 -13.56
C ASN A 96 37.27 1.08 -14.78
N MET A 97 38.34 1.87 -14.82
CA MET A 97 39.29 1.83 -15.93
C MET A 97 40.15 0.55 -15.93
N LYS A 98 40.38 -0.05 -14.76
CA LYS A 98 41.14 -1.31 -14.59
C LYS A 98 40.23 -2.54 -14.57
N SER A 99 38.93 -2.35 -14.76
CA SER A 99 37.94 -3.44 -14.68
C SER A 99 38.07 -4.44 -15.82
N VAL A 100 37.69 -5.67 -15.53
CA VAL A 100 37.70 -6.77 -16.50
C VAL A 100 36.33 -7.46 -16.52
N TRP A 101 35.82 -7.74 -17.73
CA TRP A 101 34.60 -8.53 -17.91
C TRP A 101 34.95 -10.01 -18.08
N LEU A 102 34.53 -10.84 -17.14
CA LEU A 102 34.70 -12.30 -17.20
C LEU A 102 33.41 -12.98 -17.62
N ARG A 103 33.51 -14.00 -18.48
CA ARG A 103 32.38 -14.89 -18.80
C ARG A 103 32.17 -15.91 -17.67
N ASP A 104 30.98 -16.38 -17.54
CA ASP A 104 30.69 -17.50 -16.62
C ASP A 104 31.62 -18.68 -16.86
N GLY A 105 32.27 -19.22 -15.82
CA GLY A 105 33.28 -20.26 -15.89
C GLY A 105 34.70 -19.77 -16.18
N GLN A 106 34.95 -18.46 -16.24
CA GLN A 106 36.28 -17.85 -16.20
C GLN A 106 36.64 -17.39 -14.80
N SER A 107 37.92 -17.37 -14.46
CA SER A 107 38.51 -16.78 -13.27
C SER A 107 39.70 -15.91 -13.63
N ILE A 108 40.06 -14.99 -12.76
CA ILE A 108 41.20 -14.09 -12.92
C ILE A 108 42.03 -14.10 -11.64
N ASP A 109 43.35 -14.19 -11.78
CA ASP A 109 44.25 -14.11 -10.65
C ASP A 109 44.67 -12.66 -10.33
N ARG A 110 45.53 -12.46 -9.29
CA ARG A 110 46.00 -11.16 -8.87
C ARG A 110 46.90 -10.44 -9.89
N ASP A 111 47.51 -11.24 -10.79
CA ASP A 111 48.40 -10.73 -11.85
C ASP A 111 47.59 -10.38 -13.11
N GLY A 112 46.27 -10.61 -13.12
CA GLY A 112 45.39 -10.32 -14.24
C GLY A 112 45.29 -11.43 -15.29
N ASN A 113 45.83 -12.62 -15.01
CA ASN A 113 45.73 -13.74 -15.93
C ASN A 113 44.37 -14.40 -15.86
N ILE A 114 43.70 -14.48 -17.01
CA ILE A 114 42.38 -15.08 -17.11
C ILE A 114 42.55 -16.58 -17.45
N THR A 115 41.88 -17.40 -16.66
CA THR A 115 41.85 -18.88 -16.85
C THR A 115 40.40 -19.36 -16.98
N GLY A 116 40.22 -20.62 -17.45
CA GLY A 116 38.89 -21.19 -17.67
C GLY A 116 38.34 -20.93 -19.08
N GLY A 117 37.56 -21.91 -19.59
CA GLY A 117 37.04 -21.87 -20.97
C GLY A 117 35.93 -20.86 -21.23
N GLY A 118 35.28 -20.38 -20.18
CA GLY A 118 34.12 -19.49 -20.25
C GLY A 118 32.90 -20.12 -20.94
N ARG A 119 31.70 -19.70 -20.49
CA ARG A 119 30.44 -20.16 -21.08
C ARG A 119 30.36 -19.78 -22.57
N ARG A 120 30.06 -20.78 -23.42
CA ARG A 120 29.88 -20.56 -24.86
C ARG A 120 28.45 -20.18 -25.16
N SER A 121 28.24 -19.02 -25.81
CA SER A 121 26.94 -18.56 -26.30
C SER A 121 27.13 -17.67 -27.53
N ARG A 122 26.09 -17.59 -28.36
CA ARG A 122 26.01 -16.63 -29.49
C ARG A 122 25.57 -15.23 -29.01
N ILE A 123 25.20 -15.10 -27.75
CA ILE A 123 24.75 -13.84 -27.12
C ILE A 123 25.85 -13.40 -26.14
N ALA A 124 26.41 -12.23 -26.37
CA ALA A 124 27.24 -11.54 -25.36
C ALA A 124 26.28 -10.83 -24.40
N SER A 125 26.31 -11.22 -23.14
CA SER A 125 25.42 -10.66 -22.13
C SER A 125 26.22 -10.11 -20.93
N PHE A 126 25.86 -8.91 -20.50
CA PHE A 126 26.59 -8.14 -19.49
C PHE A 126 25.65 -7.76 -18.36
N TRP A 127 26.13 -7.91 -17.13
CA TRP A 127 25.41 -7.44 -15.94
C TRP A 127 26.38 -6.86 -14.93
N MET A 128 26.14 -5.60 -14.56
CA MET A 128 26.85 -4.93 -13.47
C MET A 128 25.83 -4.29 -12.51
N GLU A 129 26.28 -4.05 -11.28
CA GLU A 129 25.47 -3.41 -10.26
C GLU A 129 25.82 -1.94 -10.08
N GLY A 130 24.95 -1.19 -9.38
CA GLY A 130 25.03 0.25 -9.16
C GLY A 130 26.38 0.78 -8.64
N PRO A 131 27.11 0.07 -7.77
CA PRO A 131 28.42 0.54 -7.31
C PRO A 131 29.41 0.78 -8.44
N ALA A 132 29.35 0.04 -9.55
CA ALA A 132 30.19 0.26 -10.73
C ALA A 132 29.67 1.33 -11.70
N ALA A 133 28.38 1.70 -11.62
CA ALA A 133 27.77 2.63 -12.55
C ALA A 133 28.44 4.02 -12.52
N ALA A 134 28.96 4.48 -13.65
CA ALA A 134 29.77 5.71 -13.71
C ALA A 134 28.94 6.99 -13.53
N TYR A 135 27.65 6.96 -13.82
CA TYR A 135 26.76 8.13 -13.86
C TYR A 135 26.26 8.61 -12.49
N GLN A 136 26.45 7.83 -11.41
CA GLN A 136 26.07 8.23 -10.05
C GLN A 136 27.16 7.94 -9.01
N THR A 137 27.19 8.74 -7.95
CA THR A 137 28.10 8.52 -6.82
C THR A 137 27.52 7.50 -5.85
N TRP A 138 28.37 6.92 -4.97
CA TRP A 138 27.88 6.02 -3.93
C TRP A 138 27.01 6.74 -2.89
N SER A 139 27.31 8.00 -2.60
CA SER A 139 26.46 8.82 -1.74
C SER A 139 25.07 8.99 -2.35
N GLN A 140 24.95 9.34 -3.63
CA GLN A 140 23.65 9.41 -4.31
C GLN A 140 22.90 8.06 -4.32
N LEU A 141 23.62 6.98 -4.59
CA LEU A 141 23.06 5.62 -4.63
C LEU A 141 22.47 5.22 -3.26
N ILE A 142 23.25 5.41 -2.20
CA ILE A 142 22.85 5.04 -0.84
C ILE A 142 21.79 5.99 -0.28
N TYR A 143 21.87 7.30 -0.58
CA TYR A 143 20.85 8.26 -0.17
C TYR A 143 19.47 7.86 -0.71
N LYS A 144 19.36 7.53 -2.01
CA LYS A 144 18.10 7.07 -2.62
C LYS A 144 17.60 5.80 -1.95
N TYR A 145 18.49 4.87 -1.66
CA TYR A 145 18.13 3.62 -1.02
C TYR A 145 17.60 3.82 0.41
N LEU A 146 18.30 4.61 1.23
CA LEU A 146 17.88 4.91 2.60
C LEU A 146 16.58 5.73 2.63
N ALA A 147 16.39 6.66 1.71
CA ALA A 147 15.14 7.40 1.58
C ALA A 147 13.97 6.49 1.21
N ALA A 148 14.19 5.53 0.31
CA ALA A 148 13.19 4.53 -0.04
C ALA A 148 12.87 3.57 1.12
N GLU A 149 13.86 3.20 1.94
CA GLU A 149 13.63 2.43 3.18
C GLU A 149 12.79 3.22 4.19
N GLN A 150 13.07 4.51 4.39
CA GLN A 150 12.27 5.35 5.28
C GLN A 150 10.83 5.52 4.78
N GLU A 151 10.63 5.65 3.47
CA GLU A 151 9.29 5.69 2.87
C GLU A 151 8.56 4.36 3.09
N TYR A 152 9.25 3.23 2.87
CA TYR A 152 8.69 1.91 3.16
C TYR A 152 8.29 1.77 4.64
N GLU A 153 9.14 2.17 5.58
CA GLU A 153 8.80 2.11 7.01
C GLU A 153 7.56 2.96 7.36
N LYS A 154 7.38 4.08 6.68
CA LYS A 154 6.24 4.98 6.88
C LYS A 154 4.96 4.47 6.23
N THR A 155 5.02 3.94 5.02
CA THR A 155 3.85 3.67 4.17
C THR A 155 3.55 2.20 3.96
N GLN A 156 4.51 1.31 4.27
CA GLN A 156 4.51 -0.12 3.94
C GLN A 156 4.41 -0.41 2.43
N SER A 157 4.61 0.62 1.58
CA SER A 157 4.70 0.47 0.13
C SER A 157 6.12 0.12 -0.29
N GLU A 158 6.29 -0.95 -1.05
CA GLU A 158 7.59 -1.38 -1.59
C GLU A 158 7.95 -0.71 -2.93
N GLU A 159 7.07 0.11 -3.52
CA GLU A 159 7.24 0.61 -4.90
C GLU A 159 8.51 1.46 -5.09
N THR A 160 8.80 2.40 -4.20
CA THR A 160 10.02 3.22 -4.28
C THR A 160 11.26 2.38 -4.03
N LEU A 161 11.21 1.47 -3.04
CA LEU A 161 12.31 0.55 -2.74
C LEU A 161 12.58 -0.39 -3.92
N LYS A 162 11.53 -0.98 -4.51
CA LYS A 162 11.61 -1.79 -5.73
C LYS A 162 12.23 -1.02 -6.89
N THR A 163 11.83 0.24 -7.08
CA THR A 163 12.39 1.09 -8.12
C THR A 163 13.88 1.29 -7.93
N VAL A 164 14.34 1.67 -6.74
CA VAL A 164 15.76 1.86 -6.46
C VAL A 164 16.58 0.57 -6.64
N VAL A 165 16.08 -0.56 -6.15
CA VAL A 165 16.76 -1.85 -6.31
C VAL A 165 16.85 -2.26 -7.78
N ASN A 166 15.77 -2.09 -8.54
CA ASN A 166 15.76 -2.49 -9.94
C ASN A 166 16.59 -1.56 -10.84
N THR A 167 16.50 -0.24 -10.63
CA THR A 167 17.10 0.73 -11.55
C THR A 167 18.46 1.22 -11.10
N ASP A 168 18.62 1.56 -9.81
CA ASP A 168 19.86 2.13 -9.28
C ASP A 168 20.84 1.05 -8.82
N PHE A 169 20.36 -0.01 -8.15
CA PHE A 169 21.21 -1.16 -7.79
C PHE A 169 21.43 -2.11 -8.98
N GLY A 170 20.51 -2.12 -9.97
CA GLY A 170 20.58 -3.03 -11.10
C GLY A 170 20.33 -4.49 -10.72
N ARG A 171 19.54 -4.74 -9.67
CA ARG A 171 19.20 -6.07 -9.14
C ARG A 171 17.69 -6.33 -9.25
N PRO A 172 17.25 -7.57 -9.48
CA PRO A 172 15.84 -7.88 -9.38
C PRO A 172 15.37 -7.77 -7.92
N TYR A 173 14.28 -7.06 -7.71
CA TYR A 173 13.66 -6.96 -6.39
C TYR A 173 12.86 -8.22 -6.09
N LEU A 174 12.93 -8.68 -4.85
CA LEU A 174 12.12 -9.77 -4.34
C LEU A 174 11.10 -9.21 -3.34
N PRO A 175 9.83 -9.08 -3.71
CA PRO A 175 8.79 -8.59 -2.80
C PRO A 175 8.64 -9.49 -1.57
N ARG A 176 8.40 -8.89 -0.40
CA ARG A 176 8.23 -9.64 0.87
C ARG A 176 7.06 -10.62 0.78
N ALA A 177 5.95 -10.20 0.16
CA ALA A 177 4.78 -11.05 -0.04
C ALA A 177 5.04 -12.32 -0.88
N SER A 178 6.13 -12.35 -1.66
CA SER A 178 6.53 -13.51 -2.47
C SER A 178 7.48 -14.47 -1.76
N THR A 179 8.01 -14.09 -0.58
CA THR A 179 9.03 -14.87 0.13
C THR A 179 8.44 -15.90 1.08
N GLU A 180 7.31 -15.57 1.73
CA GLU A 180 6.69 -16.42 2.73
C GLU A 180 5.18 -16.31 2.67
N GLN A 181 4.48 -17.45 2.77
CA GLN A 181 3.04 -17.48 2.98
C GLN A 181 2.76 -17.18 4.46
N ARG A 182 1.89 -16.22 4.73
CA ARG A 182 1.46 -15.91 6.10
C ARG A 182 0.68 -17.09 6.67
N LYS A 183 0.90 -17.38 7.94
CA LYS A 183 0.15 -18.39 8.66
C LYS A 183 -0.90 -17.72 9.56
N SER A 184 -2.15 -18.11 9.43
CA SER A 184 -3.27 -17.59 10.22
C SER A 184 -3.04 -17.75 11.71
N GLU A 185 -2.46 -18.88 12.14
CA GLU A 185 -2.17 -19.19 13.55
C GLU A 185 -1.19 -18.19 14.18
N LEU A 186 -0.20 -17.70 13.42
CA LEU A 186 0.76 -16.70 13.93
C LEU A 186 0.09 -15.32 14.14
N LEU A 187 -0.89 -14.98 13.32
CA LEU A 187 -1.67 -13.76 13.49
C LEU A 187 -2.63 -13.89 14.68
N GLU A 188 -3.27 -15.05 14.84
CA GLU A 188 -4.17 -15.35 15.97
C GLU A 188 -3.44 -15.31 17.32
N GLN A 189 -2.21 -15.83 17.39
CA GLN A 189 -1.37 -15.79 18.60
C GLN A 189 -1.06 -14.38 19.11
N ARG A 190 -1.11 -13.37 18.22
CA ARG A 190 -0.89 -11.95 18.58
C ARG A 190 -2.15 -11.25 19.09
N ALA A 191 -3.29 -11.96 19.11
CA ALA A 191 -4.55 -11.37 19.52
C ALA A 191 -4.54 -10.89 20.97
N GLU A 192 -5.08 -9.70 21.18
CA GLU A 192 -5.07 -8.97 22.45
C GLU A 192 -6.42 -9.10 23.18
N ASP A 193 -6.37 -8.98 24.50
CA ASP A 193 -7.57 -9.03 25.34
C ASP A 193 -8.26 -7.66 25.38
N VAL A 194 -8.87 -7.30 24.25
CA VAL A 194 -9.64 -6.05 24.09
C VAL A 194 -11.14 -6.40 24.12
N PRO A 195 -11.95 -5.69 24.93
CA PRO A 195 -13.39 -5.94 24.98
C PRO A 195 -14.05 -5.74 23.61
N LYS A 196 -15.02 -6.60 23.28
CA LYS A 196 -15.76 -6.52 22.03
C LYS A 196 -16.49 -5.18 21.92
N ARG A 197 -16.40 -4.54 20.74
CA ARG A 197 -17.05 -3.26 20.44
C ARG A 197 -16.60 -2.10 21.34
N CYS A 198 -15.39 -2.19 21.87
CA CYS A 198 -14.77 -1.10 22.63
C CYS A 198 -13.61 -0.52 21.85
N VAL A 199 -13.45 0.79 21.95
CA VAL A 199 -12.39 1.55 21.26
C VAL A 199 -11.18 1.65 22.18
N PRO A 200 -10.01 1.09 21.79
CA PRO A 200 -8.78 1.20 22.55
C PRO A 200 -8.25 2.64 22.65
N ASP A 201 -7.39 2.89 23.65
CA ASP A 201 -6.90 4.24 23.94
C ASP A 201 -5.98 4.83 22.85
N GLY A 202 -5.27 4.01 22.10
CA GLY A 202 -4.44 4.45 20.98
C GLY A 202 -5.20 4.97 19.75
N VAL A 203 -6.53 4.74 19.69
CA VAL A 203 -7.35 5.12 18.54
C VAL A 203 -7.67 6.60 18.53
N CYS A 204 -7.38 7.27 17.42
CA CYS A 204 -7.71 8.68 17.17
C CYS A 204 -9.05 8.86 16.46
N PHE A 205 -9.43 7.97 15.56
CA PHE A 205 -10.71 8.00 14.84
C PHE A 205 -11.07 6.61 14.32
N LEU A 206 -12.35 6.42 14.01
CA LEU A 206 -12.90 5.17 13.47
C LEU A 206 -13.29 5.35 12.01
N VAL A 207 -13.05 4.31 11.21
CA VAL A 207 -13.63 4.14 9.88
C VAL A 207 -14.39 2.83 9.80
N ALA A 208 -15.47 2.80 9.03
CA ALA A 208 -16.17 1.57 8.69
C ALA A 208 -15.95 1.21 7.23
N THR A 209 -15.79 -0.06 6.97
CA THR A 209 -15.74 -0.63 5.63
C THR A 209 -16.81 -1.70 5.46
N VAL A 210 -17.45 -1.71 4.31
CA VAL A 210 -18.59 -2.59 4.02
C VAL A 210 -18.35 -3.28 2.70
N ASP A 211 -18.37 -4.60 2.74
CA ASP A 211 -18.38 -5.46 1.57
C ASP A 211 -19.81 -5.96 1.31
N VAL A 212 -20.25 -5.90 0.05
CA VAL A 212 -21.61 -6.25 -0.37
C VAL A 212 -21.61 -7.63 -1.00
N GLN A 213 -22.02 -8.62 -0.23
CA GLN A 213 -22.08 -10.01 -0.67
C GLN A 213 -23.40 -10.34 -1.33
N GLY A 214 -23.33 -10.87 -2.56
CA GLY A 214 -24.48 -11.30 -3.36
C GLY A 214 -24.79 -12.80 -3.27
N GLY A 215 -25.59 -13.31 -4.23
CA GLY A 215 -25.93 -14.73 -4.38
C GLY A 215 -26.88 -15.26 -3.30
N ARG A 216 -26.63 -16.51 -2.83
CA ARG A 216 -27.54 -17.17 -1.85
C ARG A 216 -27.34 -16.68 -0.42
N ASN A 217 -26.19 -16.09 -0.10
CA ASN A 217 -25.83 -15.68 1.27
C ASN A 217 -25.66 -14.16 1.33
N ARG A 218 -26.67 -13.43 0.83
CA ARG A 218 -26.66 -11.98 0.78
C ARG A 218 -26.50 -11.38 2.17
N ARG A 219 -25.56 -10.45 2.29
CA ARG A 219 -25.27 -9.72 3.52
C ARG A 219 -24.42 -8.50 3.25
N PHE A 220 -24.49 -7.52 4.11
CA PHE A 220 -23.42 -6.55 4.27
C PHE A 220 -22.45 -7.08 5.31
N VAL A 221 -21.17 -7.16 4.93
CA VAL A 221 -20.09 -7.54 5.82
C VAL A 221 -19.42 -6.26 6.29
N VAL A 222 -19.51 -5.96 7.57
CA VAL A 222 -19.07 -4.69 8.15
C VAL A 222 -17.85 -4.92 9.03
N GLN A 223 -16.82 -4.11 8.84
CA GLN A 223 -15.67 -4.01 9.74
C GLN A 223 -15.46 -2.56 10.16
N VAL A 224 -15.22 -2.36 11.44
CA VAL A 224 -14.85 -1.07 12.00
C VAL A 224 -13.40 -1.13 12.43
N THR A 225 -12.60 -0.23 11.87
CA THR A 225 -11.18 -0.14 12.12
C THR A 225 -10.86 1.21 12.76
N GLY A 226 -10.19 1.18 13.91
CA GLY A 226 -9.64 2.36 14.57
C GLY A 226 -8.24 2.65 14.07
N TYR A 227 -7.92 3.91 13.84
CA TYR A 227 -6.59 4.37 13.44
C TYR A 227 -6.01 5.26 14.53
N GLY A 228 -4.79 4.98 14.92
CA GLY A 228 -3.94 5.78 15.78
C GLY A 228 -2.90 6.58 15.02
N SER A 229 -1.80 6.93 15.64
CA SER A 229 -0.68 7.61 14.98
C SER A 229 0.15 6.64 14.13
N MET A 230 0.84 7.17 13.13
CA MET A 230 1.85 6.46 12.33
C MET A 230 1.39 5.10 11.75
N GLY A 231 0.14 4.97 11.34
CA GLY A 231 -0.37 3.76 10.68
C GLY A 231 -0.80 2.63 11.63
N GLU A 232 -0.69 2.81 12.94
CA GLU A 232 -1.17 1.85 13.93
C GLU A 232 -2.69 1.76 13.89
N ARG A 233 -3.25 0.55 13.94
CA ARG A 233 -4.69 0.32 13.74
C ARG A 233 -5.21 -0.88 14.50
N TRP A 234 -6.51 -0.84 14.81
CA TRP A 234 -7.23 -1.84 15.61
C TRP A 234 -8.49 -2.29 14.92
N VAL A 235 -8.76 -3.59 14.86
CA VAL A 235 -10.08 -4.09 14.49
C VAL A 235 -10.98 -3.96 15.72
N VAL A 236 -11.93 -3.01 15.66
CA VAL A 236 -12.80 -2.66 16.79
C VAL A 236 -14.11 -3.46 16.78
N ASP A 237 -14.68 -3.67 15.58
CA ASP A 237 -15.93 -4.44 15.43
C ASP A 237 -15.95 -5.16 14.08
N ARG A 238 -16.62 -6.32 14.02
CA ARG A 238 -16.80 -7.13 12.81
C ARG A 238 -18.13 -7.86 12.91
N TYR A 239 -19.06 -7.59 11.99
CA TYR A 239 -20.37 -8.19 11.99
C TYR A 239 -20.98 -8.23 10.60
N ASN A 240 -22.10 -8.98 10.48
CA ASN A 240 -22.86 -9.07 9.25
C ASN A 240 -24.27 -8.52 9.47
N ILE A 241 -24.79 -7.76 8.51
CA ILE A 241 -26.19 -7.35 8.42
C ILE A 241 -26.86 -8.28 7.43
N ARG A 242 -27.85 -9.04 7.89
CA ARG A 242 -28.56 -10.07 7.11
C ARG A 242 -30.05 -9.84 7.02
N GLN A 243 -30.61 -9.09 7.96
CA GLN A 243 -32.06 -8.83 8.06
C GLN A 243 -32.37 -7.45 7.52
N SER A 244 -33.44 -7.39 6.71
CA SER A 244 -33.97 -6.15 6.15
C SER A 244 -34.90 -5.45 7.15
N LEU A 245 -35.15 -4.16 6.92
CA LEU A 245 -36.29 -3.45 7.55
C LEU A 245 -37.63 -3.86 6.95
N ARG A 246 -37.64 -4.56 5.81
CA ARG A 246 -38.84 -5.12 5.19
C ARG A 246 -39.31 -6.34 5.97
N CYS A 247 -40.60 -6.45 6.16
CA CYS A 247 -41.19 -7.57 6.84
C CYS A 247 -42.14 -8.37 5.89
N ASP A 248 -42.33 -9.62 6.20
CA ASP A 248 -43.35 -10.45 5.57
C ASP A 248 -44.75 -10.14 6.11
N ALA A 249 -45.78 -10.90 5.65
CA ALA A 249 -47.15 -10.75 6.08
C ALA A 249 -47.39 -11.06 7.59
N ASN A 250 -46.45 -11.75 8.23
CA ASN A 250 -46.50 -12.10 9.65
C ASN A 250 -45.71 -11.09 10.52
N GLY A 251 -45.08 -10.09 9.91
CA GLY A 251 -44.23 -9.11 10.59
C GLY A 251 -42.81 -9.57 10.85
N GLU A 252 -42.38 -10.72 10.29
CA GLU A 252 -40.99 -11.17 10.42
C GLU A 252 -40.07 -10.49 9.39
N SER A 253 -38.86 -10.08 9.85
CA SER A 253 -37.87 -9.42 8.98
C SER A 253 -37.44 -10.37 7.85
N LEU A 254 -37.46 -9.84 6.63
CA LEU A 254 -36.99 -10.54 5.45
C LEU A 254 -35.45 -10.48 5.34
N PRO A 255 -34.82 -11.46 4.67
CA PRO A 255 -33.41 -11.33 4.32
C PRO A 255 -33.15 -10.08 3.46
N ILE A 256 -31.98 -9.45 3.62
CA ILE A 256 -31.58 -8.35 2.76
C ILE A 256 -31.33 -8.81 1.32
N ASP A 257 -31.60 -7.92 0.38
CA ASP A 257 -31.24 -8.07 -1.02
C ASP A 257 -30.76 -6.73 -1.59
N PRO A 258 -29.47 -6.42 -1.42
CA PRO A 258 -28.88 -5.13 -1.83
C PRO A 258 -29.00 -4.84 -3.33
N ALA A 259 -29.16 -5.88 -4.15
CA ALA A 259 -29.32 -5.73 -5.60
C ALA A 259 -30.74 -5.29 -5.98
N SER A 260 -31.76 -5.81 -5.29
CA SER A 260 -33.16 -5.59 -5.64
C SER A 260 -33.82 -4.44 -4.86
N TYR A 261 -33.40 -4.23 -3.61
CA TYR A 261 -34.08 -3.30 -2.70
C TYR A 261 -33.15 -2.19 -2.21
N PRO A 262 -33.34 -0.96 -2.70
CA PRO A 262 -32.55 0.20 -2.24
C PRO A 262 -32.77 0.53 -0.76
N GLU A 263 -33.91 0.13 -0.17
CA GLU A 263 -34.24 0.33 1.24
C GLU A 263 -33.31 -0.45 2.18
N ASP A 264 -32.78 -1.58 1.74
CA ASP A 264 -31.84 -2.36 2.53
C ASP A 264 -30.51 -1.60 2.78
N TRP A 265 -30.16 -0.65 1.91
CA TRP A 265 -28.99 0.20 2.08
C TRP A 265 -29.14 1.23 3.21
N ASP A 266 -30.37 1.51 3.65
CA ASP A 266 -30.61 2.42 4.77
C ASP A 266 -30.07 1.87 6.10
N LEU A 267 -29.96 0.53 6.21
CA LEU A 267 -29.27 -0.13 7.32
C LEU A 267 -27.80 0.29 7.46
N LEU A 268 -27.15 0.72 6.37
CA LEU A 268 -25.78 1.25 6.44
C LEU A 268 -25.71 2.62 7.14
N LEU A 269 -26.84 3.34 7.22
CA LEU A 269 -26.92 4.57 8.01
C LEU A 269 -27.20 4.25 9.49
N THR A 270 -28.25 3.48 9.77
CA THR A 270 -28.69 3.20 11.14
C THR A 270 -27.74 2.28 11.91
N ASP A 271 -27.28 1.20 11.27
CA ASP A 271 -26.54 0.12 11.93
C ASP A 271 -25.02 0.25 11.76
N VAL A 272 -24.56 1.20 10.90
CA VAL A 272 -23.13 1.43 10.67
C VAL A 272 -22.77 2.89 10.90
N PHE A 273 -23.24 3.82 10.05
CA PHE A 273 -22.68 5.19 10.03
C PHE A 273 -23.01 6.00 11.30
N TYR A 274 -24.23 5.90 11.80
CA TYR A 274 -24.66 6.61 13.02
C TYR A 274 -24.44 5.83 14.32
N LYS A 275 -23.96 4.59 14.21
CA LYS A 275 -23.60 3.78 15.37
C LYS A 275 -22.35 4.35 16.05
N THR A 276 -22.29 4.18 17.37
CA THR A 276 -21.15 4.58 18.20
C THR A 276 -20.57 3.40 18.95
N TRP A 277 -19.29 3.49 19.31
CA TRP A 277 -18.57 2.46 20.04
C TRP A 277 -18.03 3.03 21.36
N ARG A 278 -18.31 2.35 22.46
CA ARG A 278 -17.86 2.76 23.82
C ARG A 278 -16.34 2.77 23.88
N MET A 279 -15.77 3.72 24.64
CA MET A 279 -14.34 3.76 24.91
C MET A 279 -13.97 2.66 25.91
N ALA A 280 -12.83 1.99 25.72
CA ALA A 280 -12.37 0.93 26.63
C ALA A 280 -12.00 1.49 28.01
N SER A 281 -11.40 2.69 28.06
CA SER A 281 -10.95 3.36 29.29
C SER A 281 -12.03 4.17 30.01
N ASP A 282 -13.08 4.62 29.30
CA ASP A 282 -14.21 5.37 29.90
C ASP A 282 -15.54 4.94 29.25
N PRO A 283 -16.29 4.01 29.85
CA PRO A 283 -17.56 3.54 29.32
C PRO A 283 -18.65 4.62 29.18
N ARG A 284 -18.49 5.78 29.83
CA ARG A 284 -19.42 6.92 29.73
C ARG A 284 -19.20 7.70 28.42
N ARG A 285 -18.14 7.41 27.70
CA ARG A 285 -17.83 8.03 26.41
C ARG A 285 -17.89 7.01 25.28
N CYS A 286 -18.24 7.49 24.12
CA CYS A 286 -18.24 6.70 22.89
C CYS A 286 -17.56 7.48 21.76
N MET A 287 -17.20 6.79 20.71
CA MET A 287 -16.62 7.35 19.51
C MET A 287 -17.53 7.05 18.32
N ARG A 288 -17.81 8.07 17.50
CA ARG A 288 -18.52 7.95 16.24
C ARG A 288 -17.58 7.76 15.07
N LEU A 289 -18.10 7.33 13.94
CA LEU A 289 -17.32 7.16 12.70
C LEU A 289 -16.90 8.49 12.10
N MET A 290 -15.66 8.55 11.62
CA MET A 290 -15.17 9.61 10.75
C MET A 290 -15.71 9.47 9.33
N ALA A 291 -15.67 8.25 8.79
CA ALA A 291 -16.09 7.96 7.43
C ALA A 291 -16.43 6.47 7.24
N MET A 292 -17.18 6.19 6.18
CA MET A 292 -17.54 4.83 5.75
C MET A 292 -17.23 4.65 4.27
N ALA A 293 -16.63 3.51 3.92
CA ALA A 293 -16.45 3.08 2.54
C ALA A 293 -17.26 1.82 2.27
N VAL A 294 -17.92 1.76 1.12
CA VAL A 294 -18.78 0.64 0.72
C VAL A 294 -18.33 0.14 -0.65
N ASP A 295 -18.15 -1.17 -0.80
CA ASP A 295 -17.96 -1.77 -2.11
C ASP A 295 -19.24 -1.57 -2.95
N SER A 296 -19.06 -0.98 -4.12
CA SER A 296 -20.15 -0.71 -5.08
C SER A 296 -20.17 -1.69 -6.25
N GLY A 297 -19.28 -2.69 -6.22
CA GLY A 297 -19.23 -3.80 -7.18
C GLY A 297 -20.23 -4.92 -6.82
N GLY A 298 -20.28 -5.95 -7.65
CA GLY A 298 -21.07 -7.13 -7.38
C GLY A 298 -22.06 -7.48 -8.50
N GLU A 299 -23.17 -8.12 -8.11
CA GLU A 299 -24.22 -8.55 -9.04
C GLU A 299 -25.00 -7.36 -9.63
N ASP A 300 -25.73 -7.61 -10.72
CA ASP A 300 -26.56 -6.59 -11.38
C ASP A 300 -27.57 -5.99 -10.38
N GLY A 301 -27.66 -4.66 -10.31
CA GLY A 301 -28.48 -3.90 -9.37
C GLY A 301 -27.75 -3.31 -8.17
N VAL A 302 -26.68 -3.95 -7.68
CA VAL A 302 -25.89 -3.45 -6.55
C VAL A 302 -25.33 -2.06 -6.84
N THR A 303 -24.72 -1.85 -8.01
CA THR A 303 -24.13 -0.54 -8.38
C THR A 303 -25.20 0.56 -8.50
N ASP A 304 -26.40 0.27 -9.05
CA ASP A 304 -27.51 1.27 -9.11
C ASP A 304 -27.96 1.67 -7.71
N ASN A 305 -28.14 0.70 -6.82
CA ASN A 305 -28.57 0.96 -5.45
C ASN A 305 -27.48 1.65 -4.63
N ALA A 306 -26.18 1.33 -4.84
CA ALA A 306 -25.06 2.06 -4.25
C ALA A 306 -25.07 3.55 -4.66
N TYR A 307 -25.32 3.85 -5.94
CA TYR A 307 -25.42 5.24 -6.40
C TYR A 307 -26.63 5.98 -5.82
N ARG A 308 -27.80 5.29 -5.69
CA ARG A 308 -28.99 5.85 -5.03
C ARG A 308 -28.71 6.14 -3.56
N PHE A 309 -28.07 5.19 -2.87
CA PHE A 309 -27.66 5.35 -1.48
C PHE A 309 -26.71 6.56 -1.31
N TRP A 310 -25.68 6.68 -2.13
CA TRP A 310 -24.76 7.83 -2.05
C TRP A 310 -25.47 9.15 -2.30
N ARG A 311 -26.41 9.22 -3.28
CA ARG A 311 -27.22 10.41 -3.52
C ARG A 311 -28.10 10.75 -2.31
N LYS A 312 -28.62 9.75 -1.59
CA LYS A 312 -29.33 9.93 -0.33
C LYS A 312 -28.38 10.56 0.73
N CYS A 313 -27.21 9.97 0.95
CA CYS A 313 -26.19 10.49 1.87
C CYS A 313 -25.82 11.95 1.54
N ARG A 314 -25.71 12.29 0.25
CA ARG A 314 -25.44 13.66 -0.17
C ARG A 314 -26.56 14.63 0.20
N ARG A 315 -27.82 14.24 0.03
CA ARG A 315 -28.99 15.06 0.43
C ARG A 315 -29.06 15.25 1.94
N GLU A 316 -28.66 14.25 2.70
CA GLU A 316 -28.58 14.29 4.17
C GLU A 316 -27.33 15.04 4.70
N GLY A 317 -26.48 15.57 3.81
CA GLY A 317 -25.30 16.35 4.18
C GLY A 317 -24.07 15.52 4.56
N ILE A 318 -24.14 14.18 4.53
CA ILE A 318 -23.05 13.27 4.92
C ILE A 318 -22.28 12.68 3.73
N GLY A 319 -22.59 13.09 2.50
CA GLY A 319 -21.94 12.54 1.30
C GLY A 319 -20.43 12.70 1.25
N ARG A 320 -19.83 13.58 2.08
CA ARG A 320 -18.37 13.73 2.20
C ARG A 320 -17.72 12.69 3.12
N ASN A 321 -18.53 11.92 3.85
CA ASN A 321 -18.08 10.89 4.78
C ASN A 321 -18.39 9.48 4.28
N VAL A 322 -19.11 9.35 3.14
CA VAL A 322 -19.48 8.06 2.54
C VAL A 322 -18.81 7.95 1.17
N TYR A 323 -18.05 6.87 0.97
CA TYR A 323 -17.24 6.61 -0.20
C TYR A 323 -17.71 5.33 -0.88
N LEU A 324 -17.84 5.34 -2.20
CA LEU A 324 -18.09 4.15 -2.98
C LEU A 324 -16.78 3.68 -3.61
N PHE A 325 -16.38 2.47 -3.27
CA PHE A 325 -15.15 1.84 -3.76
C PHE A 325 -15.46 0.79 -4.82
N LYS A 326 -14.51 0.58 -5.70
CA LYS A 326 -14.51 -0.52 -6.65
C LYS A 326 -13.08 -0.97 -6.90
N GLY A 327 -12.82 -2.26 -6.77
CA GLY A 327 -11.54 -2.84 -7.14
C GLY A 327 -11.28 -2.68 -8.65
N ASP A 328 -10.06 -2.31 -9.00
CA ASP A 328 -9.57 -2.25 -10.38
C ASP A 328 -8.31 -3.11 -10.49
N GLY A 329 -8.40 -4.20 -11.26
CA GLY A 329 -7.27 -5.09 -11.52
C GLY A 329 -6.26 -4.53 -12.53
N HIS A 330 -6.51 -3.37 -13.13
CA HIS A 330 -5.58 -2.73 -14.06
C HIS A 330 -4.58 -1.87 -13.28
N ARG A 331 -3.30 -2.01 -13.63
CA ARG A 331 -2.25 -1.17 -13.04
C ARG A 331 -2.46 0.29 -13.49
N ARG A 332 -2.56 1.19 -12.52
CA ARG A 332 -2.70 2.64 -12.72
C ARG A 332 -1.52 3.36 -12.08
N GLU A 333 -1.28 4.59 -12.50
CA GLU A 333 -0.24 5.45 -11.91
C GLU A 333 -0.54 5.83 -10.44
N LYS A 334 -1.83 5.91 -10.06
CA LYS A 334 -2.27 6.27 -8.71
C LYS A 334 -2.94 5.09 -8.01
N LEU A 335 -2.63 4.89 -6.73
CA LEU A 335 -3.28 3.87 -5.89
C LEU A 335 -4.80 3.97 -5.89
N ILE A 336 -5.32 5.18 -5.90
CA ILE A 336 -6.75 5.46 -5.86
C ILE A 336 -7.05 6.55 -6.89
N THR A 337 -7.99 6.27 -7.79
CA THR A 337 -8.41 7.21 -8.82
C THR A 337 -9.90 7.49 -8.67
N GLN A 338 -10.26 8.77 -8.54
CA GLN A 338 -11.67 9.17 -8.58
C GLN A 338 -12.19 9.16 -10.01
N SER A 339 -13.35 8.57 -10.20
CA SER A 339 -14.11 8.57 -11.44
C SER A 339 -15.51 9.13 -11.18
N LEU A 340 -16.09 9.78 -12.16
CA LEU A 340 -17.50 10.22 -12.15
C LEU A 340 -18.19 9.48 -13.29
N PRO A 341 -18.70 8.26 -13.07
CA PRO A 341 -19.33 7.47 -14.11
C PRO A 341 -20.54 8.22 -14.70
N ASP A 342 -20.57 8.30 -16.02
CA ASP A 342 -21.66 8.86 -16.79
C ASP A 342 -22.42 7.77 -17.56
N ASN A 343 -23.38 8.14 -18.40
CA ASN A 343 -24.22 7.20 -19.15
C ASN A 343 -23.59 6.70 -20.46
N THR A 344 -22.32 6.96 -20.75
CA THR A 344 -21.67 6.59 -22.02
C THR A 344 -21.41 5.08 -22.09
N GLY A 345 -21.03 4.44 -20.99
CA GLY A 345 -20.78 3.00 -20.90
C GLY A 345 -22.05 2.16 -20.67
N ARG A 346 -22.11 0.94 -21.21
CA ARG A 346 -23.25 0.02 -21.04
C ARG A 346 -23.52 -0.28 -19.55
N SER A 347 -22.47 -0.56 -18.77
CA SER A 347 -22.56 -0.82 -17.34
C SER A 347 -23.03 0.41 -16.55
N ALA A 348 -22.47 1.57 -16.87
CA ALA A 348 -22.82 2.85 -16.25
C ALA A 348 -24.27 3.26 -16.56
N ARG A 349 -24.78 2.99 -17.78
CA ARG A 349 -26.20 3.22 -18.14
C ARG A 349 -27.15 2.33 -17.33
N ARG A 350 -26.80 1.05 -17.12
CA ARG A 350 -27.57 0.16 -16.25
C ARG A 350 -27.65 0.66 -14.81
N ALA A 351 -26.55 1.19 -14.30
CA ALA A 351 -26.45 1.76 -12.96
C ALA A 351 -27.00 3.20 -12.86
N LYS A 352 -27.67 3.73 -13.90
CA LYS A 352 -28.22 5.10 -13.95
C LYS A 352 -27.20 6.16 -13.54
N ALA A 353 -25.95 5.98 -13.99
CA ALA A 353 -24.88 6.93 -13.76
C ALA A 353 -25.18 8.24 -14.49
N ALA A 354 -24.91 9.38 -13.85
CA ALA A 354 -25.21 10.72 -14.36
C ALA A 354 -24.03 11.70 -14.14
N GLY A 355 -22.82 11.20 -13.94
CA GLY A 355 -21.63 12.03 -13.70
C GLY A 355 -21.63 12.76 -12.33
N ASP A 356 -22.51 12.36 -11.41
CA ASP A 356 -22.74 13.07 -10.15
C ASP A 356 -22.30 12.29 -8.89
N VAL A 357 -21.99 10.99 -9.05
CA VAL A 357 -21.59 10.10 -7.97
C VAL A 357 -20.10 9.81 -8.07
N PRO A 358 -19.29 10.22 -7.09
CA PRO A 358 -17.87 9.89 -7.10
C PRO A 358 -17.67 8.40 -6.79
N LEU A 359 -17.04 7.70 -7.72
CA LEU A 359 -16.59 6.33 -7.59
C LEU A 359 -15.06 6.31 -7.47
N TYR A 360 -14.53 5.61 -6.49
CA TYR A 360 -13.11 5.50 -6.28
C TYR A 360 -12.62 4.12 -6.73
N LEU A 361 -11.80 4.12 -7.78
CA LEU A 361 -11.18 2.93 -8.34
C LEU A 361 -9.88 2.64 -7.58
N LEU A 362 -9.79 1.46 -7.00
CA LEU A 362 -8.66 1.04 -6.16
C LEU A 362 -7.71 0.15 -6.93
N GLN A 363 -6.43 0.45 -6.90
CA GLN A 363 -5.37 -0.44 -7.34
C GLN A 363 -5.15 -1.51 -6.26
N THR A 364 -5.97 -2.55 -6.30
CA THR A 364 -6.11 -3.52 -5.20
C THR A 364 -4.84 -4.29 -4.90
N ASN A 365 -4.02 -4.63 -5.92
CA ASN A 365 -2.79 -5.40 -5.70
C ASN A 365 -1.78 -4.63 -4.84
N ASP A 366 -1.52 -3.36 -5.15
CA ASP A 366 -0.56 -2.55 -4.40
C ASP A 366 -1.07 -2.23 -2.99
N LEU A 367 -2.39 -2.01 -2.84
CA LEU A 367 -3.01 -1.83 -1.52
C LEU A 367 -2.93 -3.12 -0.69
N LYS A 368 -3.11 -4.29 -1.31
CA LYS A 368 -2.93 -5.60 -0.67
C LYS A 368 -1.48 -5.85 -0.25
N ASP A 369 -0.50 -5.47 -1.07
CA ASP A 369 0.91 -5.52 -0.69
C ASP A 369 1.17 -4.70 0.58
N ARG A 370 0.61 -3.50 0.70
CA ARG A 370 0.76 -2.63 1.88
C ARG A 370 0.16 -3.24 3.14
N VAL A 371 -1.08 -3.73 3.06
CA VAL A 371 -1.73 -4.41 4.20
C VAL A 371 -0.97 -5.68 4.58
N ASN A 372 -0.53 -6.46 3.57
CA ASN A 372 0.29 -7.64 3.80
C ASN A 372 1.57 -7.31 4.56
N ASN A 373 2.28 -6.25 4.16
CA ASN A 373 3.51 -5.83 4.84
C ASN A 373 3.25 -5.37 6.28
N ALA A 374 2.11 -4.70 6.53
CA ALA A 374 1.70 -4.35 7.88
C ALA A 374 1.37 -5.58 8.74
N LEU A 375 0.81 -6.64 8.16
CA LEU A 375 0.54 -7.91 8.85
C LEU A 375 1.80 -8.64 9.30
N TRP A 376 2.97 -8.35 8.69
CA TRP A 376 4.27 -8.90 9.11
C TRP A 376 4.89 -8.17 10.31
N ARG A 377 4.32 -7.05 10.77
CA ARG A 377 4.80 -6.38 11.98
C ARG A 377 4.50 -7.24 13.21
N GLU A 378 5.51 -7.51 14.02
CA GLU A 378 5.39 -8.39 15.20
C GLU A 378 5.21 -7.63 16.50
N THR A 379 5.60 -6.36 16.52
CA THR A 379 5.55 -5.51 17.72
C THR A 379 4.65 -4.30 17.53
N PRO A 380 3.83 -3.91 18.54
CA PRO A 380 3.03 -2.69 18.52
C PRO A 380 3.85 -1.45 18.18
N GLY A 381 3.23 -0.52 17.46
CA GLY A 381 3.83 0.73 17.01
C GLY A 381 3.52 1.04 15.53
N PRO A 382 4.39 1.75 14.81
CA PRO A 382 4.11 2.17 13.44
C PRO A 382 3.65 1.02 12.53
N ASN A 383 2.50 1.23 11.86
CA ASN A 383 1.87 0.28 10.95
C ASN A 383 1.46 -1.09 11.53
N TYR A 384 1.47 -1.24 12.86
CA TYR A 384 1.02 -2.48 13.50
C TYR A 384 -0.50 -2.61 13.43
N ILE A 385 -1.00 -3.85 13.26
CA ILE A 385 -2.44 -4.16 13.27
C ILE A 385 -2.75 -4.99 14.51
N HIS A 386 -3.57 -4.41 15.39
CA HIS A 386 -4.06 -5.04 16.59
C HIS A 386 -5.33 -5.84 16.32
N PHE A 387 -5.37 -7.07 16.80
CA PHE A 387 -6.51 -7.96 16.68
C PHE A 387 -7.04 -8.34 18.05
N PRO A 388 -8.35 -8.21 18.31
CA PRO A 388 -8.93 -8.65 19.58
C PRO A 388 -9.16 -10.17 19.61
N LYS A 389 -8.99 -10.81 20.78
CA LYS A 389 -9.17 -12.25 20.98
C LYS A 389 -10.58 -12.78 20.69
N TRP A 390 -11.59 -11.92 20.67
CA TRP A 390 -12.96 -12.34 20.37
C TRP A 390 -13.20 -12.63 18.88
N LEU A 391 -12.24 -12.32 17.99
CA LEU A 391 -12.24 -12.77 16.61
C LEU A 391 -11.88 -14.25 16.57
N GLY A 392 -12.70 -15.08 15.90
CA GLY A 392 -12.39 -16.50 15.75
C GLY A 392 -11.33 -16.75 14.66
N SER A 393 -10.81 -17.99 14.60
CA SER A 393 -9.80 -18.42 13.61
C SER A 393 -10.21 -18.12 12.17
N TRP A 394 -11.50 -18.22 11.84
CA TRP A 394 -12.06 -17.87 10.52
C TRP A 394 -11.64 -16.49 10.03
N PHE A 395 -11.47 -15.52 10.94
CA PHE A 395 -11.06 -14.16 10.58
C PHE A 395 -9.61 -14.13 10.09
N TYR A 396 -8.73 -14.86 10.76
CA TYR A 396 -7.32 -14.95 10.38
C TYR A 396 -7.13 -15.78 9.10
N ASP A 397 -7.98 -16.79 8.89
CA ASP A 397 -8.02 -17.54 7.62
C ASP A 397 -8.41 -16.64 6.47
N GLU A 398 -9.42 -15.75 6.61
CA GLU A 398 -9.79 -14.75 5.61
C GLU A 398 -8.65 -13.76 5.32
N LEU A 399 -7.84 -13.39 6.32
CA LEU A 399 -6.68 -12.49 6.16
C LEU A 399 -5.54 -13.11 5.34
N THR A 400 -5.41 -14.43 5.38
CA THR A 400 -4.27 -15.16 4.79
C THR A 400 -4.65 -16.00 3.58
N TYR A 401 -5.92 -15.98 3.18
CA TYR A 401 -6.45 -16.85 2.14
C TYR A 401 -5.93 -16.53 0.73
N GLU A 402 -5.68 -15.27 0.44
CA GLU A 402 -5.17 -14.88 -0.86
C GLU A 402 -3.65 -15.04 -0.95
N GLU A 403 -3.19 -15.41 -2.13
CA GLU A 403 -1.78 -15.57 -2.48
C GLU A 403 -1.39 -14.55 -3.55
N ARG A 404 -0.14 -14.08 -3.47
CA ARG A 404 0.46 -13.20 -4.47
C ARG A 404 1.27 -14.01 -5.48
N ASP A 405 0.95 -13.89 -6.76
CA ASP A 405 1.70 -14.54 -7.82
C ASP A 405 2.98 -13.77 -8.21
N SER A 406 3.78 -14.37 -9.09
CA SER A 406 5.03 -13.79 -9.61
C SER A 406 4.84 -12.53 -10.44
N ASP A 407 3.64 -12.29 -10.95
CA ASP A 407 3.31 -11.09 -11.71
C ASP A 407 2.80 -9.95 -10.81
N GLY A 408 2.79 -10.19 -9.49
CA GLY A 408 2.37 -9.21 -8.49
C GLY A 408 0.86 -9.10 -8.32
N LYS A 409 0.10 -10.09 -8.78
CA LYS A 409 -1.34 -10.12 -8.67
C LYS A 409 -1.75 -10.99 -7.49
N TRP A 410 -2.66 -10.47 -6.68
CA TRP A 410 -3.32 -11.22 -5.61
C TRP A 410 -4.52 -11.99 -6.15
N SER A 411 -4.63 -13.25 -5.79
CA SER A 411 -5.72 -14.13 -6.21
C SER A 411 -6.07 -15.15 -5.14
N LYS A 412 -7.32 -15.61 -5.19
CA LYS A 412 -7.78 -16.70 -4.31
C LYS A 412 -7.38 -18.05 -4.91
N PRO A 413 -6.73 -18.94 -4.14
CA PRO A 413 -6.40 -20.29 -4.63
C PRO A 413 -7.65 -21.18 -4.81
N GLY A 414 -8.81 -20.77 -4.29
CA GLY A 414 -10.07 -21.52 -4.35
C GLY A 414 -11.28 -20.64 -4.06
N ARG A 415 -12.32 -21.22 -3.42
CA ARG A 415 -13.60 -20.56 -3.12
C ARG A 415 -13.71 -20.03 -1.68
N GLY A 416 -12.62 -19.92 -0.95
CA GLY A 416 -12.61 -19.41 0.42
C GLY A 416 -12.96 -17.93 0.51
N ALA A 417 -13.35 -17.54 1.70
CA ALA A 417 -13.63 -16.16 2.06
C ALA A 417 -12.33 -15.36 2.25
N ASN A 418 -12.35 -14.07 1.89
CA ASN A 418 -11.23 -13.13 2.05
C ASN A 418 -11.70 -11.76 2.55
N GLU A 419 -12.94 -11.66 3.03
CA GLU A 419 -13.58 -10.39 3.36
C GLU A 419 -12.79 -9.60 4.41
N ALA A 420 -12.14 -10.26 5.38
CA ALA A 420 -11.32 -9.58 6.39
C ALA A 420 -10.12 -8.85 5.76
N PHE A 421 -9.49 -9.46 4.75
CA PHE A 421 -8.38 -8.84 4.03
C PHE A 421 -8.85 -7.67 3.17
N ASP A 422 -9.90 -7.85 2.38
CA ASP A 422 -10.45 -6.79 1.53
C ASP A 422 -10.96 -5.59 2.35
N LEU A 423 -11.58 -5.82 3.52
CA LEU A 423 -12.06 -4.75 4.39
C LEU A 423 -10.93 -3.95 5.04
N LEU A 424 -9.79 -4.57 5.36
CA LEU A 424 -8.58 -3.84 5.78
C LEU A 424 -8.01 -3.01 4.63
N VAL A 425 -7.98 -3.55 3.41
CA VAL A 425 -7.54 -2.83 2.20
C VAL A 425 -8.42 -1.61 1.95
N TYR A 426 -9.73 -1.73 2.10
CA TYR A 426 -10.66 -0.61 1.97
C TYR A 426 -10.48 0.43 3.08
N ALA A 427 -10.18 0.00 4.30
CA ALA A 427 -9.89 0.91 5.41
C ALA A 427 -8.62 1.74 5.13
N ASP A 428 -7.54 1.10 4.67
CA ASP A 428 -6.31 1.80 4.27
C ASP A 428 -6.57 2.78 3.11
N ALA A 429 -7.28 2.35 2.07
CA ALA A 429 -7.63 3.21 0.96
C ALA A 429 -8.41 4.46 1.42
N LEU A 430 -9.37 4.27 2.34
CA LEU A 430 -10.18 5.36 2.87
C LEU A 430 -9.34 6.41 3.62
N VAL A 431 -8.42 5.99 4.46
CA VAL A 431 -7.58 6.93 5.22
C VAL A 431 -6.50 7.58 4.35
N ILE A 432 -5.97 6.88 3.33
CA ILE A 432 -5.08 7.46 2.31
C ILE A 432 -5.79 8.59 1.56
N LEU A 433 -7.03 8.39 1.13
CA LEU A 433 -7.86 9.44 0.49
C LEU A 433 -8.05 10.66 1.38
N ARG A 434 -8.14 10.46 2.70
CA ARG A 434 -8.24 11.54 3.69
C ARG A 434 -6.92 12.25 3.95
N GLY A 435 -5.82 11.77 3.35
CA GLY A 435 -4.49 12.36 3.51
C GLY A 435 -3.76 11.92 4.78
N TYR A 436 -4.09 10.74 5.30
CA TYR A 436 -3.52 10.20 6.54
C TYR A 436 -1.97 10.17 6.52
N GLU A 437 -1.36 9.76 5.42
CA GLU A 437 0.09 9.69 5.27
C GLU A 437 0.81 11.05 5.31
N LYS A 438 0.05 12.13 5.12
CA LYS A 438 0.56 13.51 5.15
C LYS A 438 0.47 14.16 6.53
N ILE A 439 -0.10 13.46 7.53
CA ILE A 439 -0.28 13.99 8.87
C ILE A 439 1.09 14.15 9.54
N LYS A 440 1.35 15.35 10.02
CA LYS A 440 2.42 15.61 10.99
C LYS A 440 1.82 15.44 12.38
N TRP A 441 2.03 14.28 12.99
CA TRP A 441 1.36 13.90 14.23
C TRP A 441 1.52 14.87 15.42
N PRO A 442 2.67 15.56 15.62
CA PRO A 442 2.78 16.60 16.64
C PRO A 442 1.81 17.79 16.42
N ASP A 443 1.36 18.01 15.17
CA ASP A 443 0.40 19.04 14.79
C ASP A 443 -0.70 18.43 13.92
N ALA A 444 -1.36 17.38 14.46
CA ALA A 444 -2.40 16.66 13.75
C ALA A 444 -3.63 17.56 13.49
N PRO A 445 -4.22 17.50 12.29
CA PRO A 445 -5.43 18.24 11.97
C PRO A 445 -6.61 17.74 12.81
N ASP A 446 -7.63 18.59 13.01
CA ASP A 446 -8.79 18.28 13.86
C ASP A 446 -9.46 16.94 13.54
N TRP A 447 -9.57 16.59 12.25
CA TRP A 447 -10.19 15.34 11.85
C TRP A 447 -9.38 14.08 12.26
N ALA A 448 -8.09 14.23 12.60
CA ALA A 448 -7.24 13.15 13.07
C ALA A 448 -7.08 13.14 14.60
N ARG A 449 -7.77 14.04 15.29
CA ARG A 449 -7.73 14.12 16.76
C ARG A 449 -8.89 13.35 17.37
N ARG A 450 -8.60 12.62 18.43
CA ARG A 450 -9.55 11.75 19.15
C ARG A 450 -10.77 12.53 19.65
N GLU A 451 -10.55 13.71 20.20
CA GLU A 451 -11.58 14.56 20.79
C GLU A 451 -12.66 14.98 19.80
N THR A 452 -12.34 15.09 18.53
CA THR A 452 -13.27 15.45 17.44
C THR A 452 -14.39 14.41 17.26
N TRP A 453 -14.11 13.15 17.59
CA TRP A 453 -15.01 12.02 17.34
C TRP A 453 -15.61 11.43 18.61
N MET A 454 -15.15 11.88 19.80
CA MET A 454 -15.66 11.42 21.09
C MET A 454 -16.90 12.19 21.50
N GLU A 455 -17.89 11.44 22.00
CA GLU A 455 -19.17 11.96 22.51
C GLU A 455 -19.48 11.30 23.87
N ASN A 456 -20.38 11.90 24.63
CA ASN A 456 -20.91 11.24 25.82
C ASN A 456 -21.92 10.18 25.39
N VAL A 457 -21.91 9.05 26.09
CA VAL A 457 -22.93 8.01 25.87
C VAL A 457 -24.29 8.62 26.23
N PRO A 458 -25.29 8.58 25.35
CA PRO A 458 -26.63 9.04 25.67
C PRO A 458 -27.14 8.33 26.93
N PRO A 459 -27.83 9.00 27.85
CA PRO A 459 -28.42 8.34 29.00
C PRO A 459 -29.38 7.25 28.54
N GLU A 460 -29.30 6.08 29.16
CA GLU A 460 -30.25 4.97 28.97
C GLU A 460 -31.60 5.38 29.59
N THR A 461 -32.34 6.21 28.95
CA THR A 461 -33.68 6.62 29.40
C THR A 461 -34.70 6.35 28.32
N GLY A 462 -35.85 5.79 28.76
CA GLY A 462 -37.05 5.62 27.94
C GLY A 462 -37.76 6.98 27.62
N GLU A 463 -37.01 8.05 27.41
CA GLU A 463 -37.48 9.33 26.94
C GLU A 463 -36.92 9.63 25.54
N GLU A 464 -37.77 10.04 24.63
CA GLU A 464 -37.44 10.37 23.25
C GLU A 464 -36.19 11.27 23.17
N ALA A 465 -35.22 10.84 22.39
CA ALA A 465 -34.01 11.61 22.14
C ALA A 465 -34.39 13.01 21.61
N PRO A 466 -33.82 14.09 22.12
CA PRO A 466 -34.01 15.42 21.54
C PRO A 466 -33.53 15.42 20.08
N PRO A 467 -34.19 16.17 19.18
CA PRO A 467 -33.81 16.20 17.76
C PRO A 467 -32.36 16.61 17.61
N ALA A 468 -31.67 15.94 16.69
CA ALA A 468 -30.26 16.15 16.41
C ALA A 468 -29.95 17.65 16.24
N PRO A 469 -28.86 18.15 16.84
CA PRO A 469 -28.51 19.58 16.69
C PRO A 469 -28.33 19.92 15.22
N ALA A 470 -28.94 21.02 14.81
CA ALA A 470 -28.83 21.52 13.45
C ALA A 470 -27.35 21.67 13.03
N PRO A 471 -26.99 21.38 11.78
CA PRO A 471 -25.60 21.42 11.32
C PRO A 471 -25.04 22.83 11.57
N VAL A 472 -23.90 22.88 12.26
CA VAL A 472 -23.17 24.13 12.52
C VAL A 472 -22.82 24.77 11.18
N GLN A 473 -23.46 25.86 10.83
CA GLN A 473 -23.13 26.64 9.63
C GLN A 473 -21.75 27.27 9.84
N ILE A 474 -20.74 26.69 9.19
CA ILE A 474 -19.41 27.30 9.10
C ILE A 474 -19.59 28.60 8.27
N LYS A 475 -19.59 29.76 8.94
CA LYS A 475 -19.60 31.08 8.27
C LYS A 475 -18.42 31.11 7.29
N LYS A 476 -18.72 31.22 5.99
CA LYS A 476 -17.71 31.42 4.93
C LYS A 476 -16.91 32.68 5.28
N ARG A 477 -15.63 32.50 5.61
CA ARG A 477 -14.69 33.60 5.77
C ARG A 477 -14.65 34.35 4.43
N LYS A 478 -15.14 35.60 4.40
CA LYS A 478 -15.05 36.49 3.23
C LYS A 478 -13.56 36.63 2.89
N ARG A 479 -13.17 36.20 1.70
CA ARG A 479 -11.87 36.52 1.13
C ARG A 479 -11.72 38.01 1.07
N LYS A 480 -10.77 38.58 1.81
CA LYS A 480 -10.36 39.99 1.62
C LYS A 480 -9.84 40.07 0.18
N LYS A 481 -10.49 40.95 -0.62
CA LYS A 481 -9.93 41.40 -1.89
C LYS A 481 -8.64 42.13 -1.57
N THR A 482 -7.50 41.59 -1.96
CA THR A 482 -6.27 42.35 -2.09
C THR A 482 -6.48 43.28 -3.29
N VAL A 483 -6.48 44.56 -3.02
CA VAL A 483 -6.34 45.61 -4.02
C VAL A 483 -4.90 45.48 -4.55
N THR A 484 -4.77 45.12 -5.81
CA THR A 484 -3.50 45.27 -6.54
C THR A 484 -3.59 46.57 -7.31
N ASP A 485 -2.84 47.54 -6.85
CA ASP A 485 -2.51 48.76 -7.61
C ASP A 485 -1.58 48.41 -8.76
N ASP A 486 -1.95 48.95 -9.86
CA ASP A 486 -1.37 49.30 -11.13
C ASP A 486 0.12 49.06 -11.46
N ALA A 487 0.23 48.90 -12.77
CA ALA A 487 1.33 49.23 -13.67
C ALA A 487 2.20 48.05 -14.13
N ASN A 488 1.77 47.45 -15.21
CA ASN A 488 2.67 46.75 -16.14
C ASN A 488 2.98 47.67 -17.35
N PRO A 489 4.21 48.19 -17.49
CA PRO A 489 4.58 49.11 -18.58
C PRO A 489 5.08 48.44 -19.86
N TRP A 490 4.90 47.14 -20.06
CA TRP A 490 5.43 46.47 -21.26
C TRP A 490 4.35 45.72 -22.04
N ALA A 491 3.44 46.47 -22.63
CA ALA A 491 2.58 45.98 -23.70
C ALA A 491 2.69 46.93 -24.90
N THR A 492 3.69 46.71 -25.76
CA THR A 492 3.68 47.22 -27.11
C THR A 492 4.21 46.18 -28.08
N SER A 493 3.31 45.75 -28.93
CA SER A 493 3.43 45.52 -30.38
C SER A 493 4.61 44.70 -30.95
N GLY A 494 4.25 43.78 -31.80
CA GLY A 494 5.12 43.32 -32.87
C GLY A 494 4.91 41.87 -33.25
N GLY A 495 4.09 41.66 -34.25
CA GLY A 495 3.84 40.47 -34.97
C GLY A 495 5.03 39.97 -35.79
N TRP A 496 4.76 38.94 -36.57
CA TRP A 496 5.43 38.26 -37.68
C TRP A 496 6.07 36.92 -37.34
N LEU A 497 5.42 35.99 -37.98
CA LEU A 497 5.70 34.67 -38.54
C LEU A 497 5.40 33.48 -37.66
#